data_d0c294bf8c5d7e453e76caefa82cea30
#
_entry.id   d0c294bf8c5d7e453e76caefa82cea30
#
_cell.length_a   1.000
_cell.length_b   1.000
_cell.length_c   1.000
_cell.angle_alpha   90.00
_cell.angle_beta   90.00
_cell.angle_gamma   90.00
#
_symmetry.space_group_name_H-M   'P 1'
#
loop_
_entity.id
_entity.type
_entity.pdbx_description
1 polymer ?
#
loop_
_entity_poly.entity_id
_entity_poly.type
_entity_poly.pdbx_seq_one_letter_code
_entity_poly.pdbx_strand_id
1 'polypeptide(L)'
;MMTLPRVLVAAPASGHGKTMLSVGLMGALHRRGLAVAPAKVGPDYIDPGYHALATKRPSRNLDPVLCSPELVPQLLLRGATVPTPADVAVIEGVMGLFDGRVGHHGEGSAAHVASLTDTPVVLCADASRTSRTIAATVA
;
A
#
# COMPACT_ATOMS: atom_id res chain seq x y z
N MET A 1 -7.57 3.79 -18.64
CA MET A 1 -6.90 2.63 -17.97
C MET A 1 -5.53 3.08 -17.48
N MET A 2 -5.21 2.83 -16.23
CA MET A 2 -3.89 3.16 -15.68
C MET A 2 -2.89 2.09 -16.10
N THR A 3 -1.85 2.46 -16.85
CA THR A 3 -0.82 1.52 -17.34
C THR A 3 0.36 1.34 -16.38
N LEU A 4 0.36 2.06 -15.25
CA LEU A 4 1.42 1.99 -14.25
C LEU A 4 1.44 0.62 -13.56
N PRO A 5 2.53 -0.15 -13.62
CA PRO A 5 2.71 -1.33 -12.79
C PRO A 5 2.60 -0.96 -11.31
N ARG A 6 1.86 -1.75 -10.54
CA ARG A 6 1.60 -1.44 -9.13
C ARG A 6 1.30 -2.67 -8.30
N VAL A 7 1.53 -2.56 -7.01
CA VAL A 7 1.23 -3.60 -6.03
C VAL A 7 0.85 -2.97 -4.71
N LEU A 8 -0.11 -3.57 -4.00
CA LEU A 8 -0.48 -3.19 -2.65
C LEU A 8 -0.06 -4.29 -1.67
N VAL A 9 0.71 -3.94 -0.67
CA VAL A 9 1.12 -4.86 0.41
C VAL A 9 0.12 -4.73 1.56
N ALA A 10 -0.57 -5.81 1.87
CA ALA A 10 -1.54 -5.89 2.94
C ALA A 10 -1.19 -7.01 3.93
N ALA A 11 -1.93 -7.11 5.01
CA ALA A 11 -1.77 -8.17 5.99
C ALA A 11 -3.13 -8.54 6.62
N PRO A 12 -3.24 -9.68 7.33
CA PRO A 12 -4.46 -10.02 8.07
C PRO A 12 -4.75 -9.05 9.23
N ALA A 13 -3.72 -8.42 9.79
CA ALA A 13 -3.81 -7.47 10.91
C ALA A 13 -2.55 -6.62 11.00
N SER A 14 -2.55 -5.65 11.92
CA SER A 14 -1.33 -4.94 12.31
C SER A 14 -0.30 -5.89 12.93
N GLY A 15 1.00 -5.57 12.83
CA GLY A 15 2.07 -6.37 13.43
C GLY A 15 2.56 -7.55 12.59
N HIS A 16 2.07 -7.75 11.37
CA HIS A 16 2.53 -8.81 10.46
C HIS A 16 3.72 -8.41 9.58
N GLY A 17 4.30 -7.22 9.77
CA GLY A 17 5.51 -6.81 9.06
C GLY A 17 5.27 -6.06 7.73
N LYS A 18 4.06 -5.53 7.50
CA LYS A 18 3.75 -4.74 6.28
C LYS A 18 4.75 -3.65 5.99
N THR A 19 5.06 -2.80 6.97
CA THR A 19 5.96 -1.66 6.79
C THR A 19 7.36 -2.13 6.42
N MET A 20 7.89 -3.14 7.11
CA MET A 20 9.22 -3.70 6.81
C MET A 20 9.27 -4.28 5.38
N LEU A 21 8.26 -5.05 4.99
CA LEU A 21 8.17 -5.62 3.64
C LEU A 21 8.03 -4.52 2.59
N SER A 22 7.14 -3.55 2.81
CA SER A 22 6.90 -2.46 1.86
C SER A 22 8.13 -1.58 1.66
N VAL A 23 8.76 -1.13 2.74
CA VAL A 23 9.99 -0.32 2.69
C VAL A 23 11.14 -1.11 2.07
N GLY A 24 11.30 -2.39 2.43
CA GLY A 24 12.30 -3.28 1.86
C GLY A 24 12.11 -3.47 0.35
N LEU A 25 10.88 -3.71 -0.10
CA LEU A 25 10.53 -3.83 -1.51
C LEU A 25 10.80 -2.53 -2.28
N MET A 26 10.34 -1.40 -1.76
CA MET A 26 10.58 -0.07 -2.32
C MET A 26 12.08 0.20 -2.49
N GLY A 27 12.87 -0.05 -1.44
CA GLY A 27 14.32 0.14 -1.47
C GLY A 27 15.03 -0.83 -2.42
N ALA A 28 14.59 -2.07 -2.50
CA ALA A 28 15.15 -3.06 -3.40
C ALA A 28 14.90 -2.70 -4.88
N LEU A 29 13.68 -2.28 -5.21
CA LEU A 29 13.34 -1.83 -6.55
C LEU A 29 14.11 -0.56 -6.93
N HIS A 30 14.20 0.40 -6.00
CA HIS A 30 14.98 1.63 -6.22
C HIS A 30 16.47 1.33 -6.48
N ARG A 31 17.09 0.42 -5.70
CA ARG A 31 18.48 0.02 -5.92
C ARG A 31 18.70 -0.70 -7.24
N ARG A 32 17.68 -1.29 -7.82
CA ARG A 32 17.72 -1.87 -9.18
C ARG A 32 17.56 -0.82 -10.28
N GLY A 33 17.49 0.46 -9.94
CA GLY A 33 17.40 1.56 -10.89
C GLY A 33 15.97 1.96 -11.28
N LEU A 34 14.95 1.38 -10.63
CA LEU A 34 13.56 1.73 -10.93
C LEU A 34 13.14 2.99 -10.16
N ALA A 35 12.39 3.86 -10.83
CA ALA A 35 11.69 4.98 -10.22
C ALA A 35 10.41 4.45 -9.52
N VAL A 36 10.44 4.38 -8.19
CA VAL A 36 9.35 3.82 -7.39
C VAL A 36 8.46 4.94 -6.85
N ALA A 37 7.16 4.89 -7.15
CA ALA A 37 6.16 5.77 -6.55
C ALA A 37 5.60 5.13 -5.28
N PRO A 38 5.95 5.63 -4.09
CA PRO A 38 5.44 5.09 -2.85
C PRO A 38 4.08 5.69 -2.51
N ALA A 39 3.21 4.88 -1.89
CA ALA A 39 1.95 5.35 -1.34
C ALA A 39 1.58 4.58 -0.06
N LYS A 40 0.75 5.19 0.76
CA LYS A 40 0.22 4.64 2.01
C LYS A 40 -1.30 4.73 2.02
N VAL A 41 -1.98 3.65 2.38
CA VAL A 41 -3.42 3.69 2.63
C VAL A 41 -3.69 4.42 3.94
N GLY A 42 -4.65 5.33 3.93
CA GLY A 42 -5.08 6.10 5.10
C GLY A 42 -4.23 7.33 5.41
N PRO A 43 -4.61 8.07 6.46
CA PRO A 43 -3.92 9.29 6.88
C PRO A 43 -2.74 8.93 7.80
N ASP A 44 -1.57 8.79 7.26
CA ASP A 44 -0.34 8.46 7.98
C ASP A 44 0.78 9.40 7.55
N TYR A 45 1.64 9.84 8.47
CA TYR A 45 2.82 10.66 8.17
C TYR A 45 4.10 10.12 8.80
N ILE A 46 4.05 8.94 9.41
CA ILE A 46 5.23 8.22 9.90
C ILE A 46 5.79 7.32 8.80
N ASP A 47 4.99 6.36 8.32
CA ASP A 47 5.40 5.41 7.27
C ASP A 47 5.77 6.11 5.96
N PRO A 48 5.06 7.15 5.48
CA PRO A 48 5.47 7.92 4.31
C PRO A 48 6.88 8.51 4.39
N GLY A 49 7.37 8.83 5.59
CA GLY A 49 8.75 9.26 5.81
C GLY A 49 9.77 8.17 5.48
N TYR A 50 9.52 6.93 5.91
CA TYR A 50 10.37 5.78 5.56
C TYR A 50 10.29 5.43 4.07
N HIS A 51 9.11 5.54 3.47
CA HIS A 51 8.92 5.37 2.03
C HIS A 51 9.77 6.37 1.24
N ALA A 52 9.75 7.64 1.64
CA ALA A 52 10.53 8.69 0.99
C ALA A 52 12.05 8.45 1.12
N LEU A 53 12.51 7.97 2.26
CA LEU A 53 13.91 7.58 2.45
C LEU A 53 14.32 6.44 1.52
N ALA A 54 13.47 5.43 1.35
CA ALA A 54 13.74 4.26 0.52
C ALA A 54 13.73 4.56 -0.99
N THR A 55 12.83 5.43 -1.44
CA THR A 55 12.57 5.68 -2.87
C THR A 55 13.13 6.99 -3.39
N LYS A 56 13.56 7.90 -2.49
CA LYS A 56 13.94 9.28 -2.81
C LYS A 56 12.78 10.07 -3.46
N ARG A 57 11.55 9.69 -3.16
CA ARG A 57 10.31 10.28 -3.68
C ARG A 57 9.31 10.51 -2.55
N PRO A 58 8.52 11.61 -2.58
CA PRO A 58 7.44 11.80 -1.62
C PRO A 58 6.40 10.69 -1.73
N SER A 59 6.01 10.12 -0.59
CA SER A 59 4.91 9.16 -0.52
C SER A 59 3.56 9.89 -0.50
N ARG A 60 2.53 9.26 -1.08
CA ARG A 60 1.15 9.79 -1.10
C ARG A 60 0.26 9.01 -0.16
N ASN A 61 -0.53 9.72 0.63
CA ASN A 61 -1.61 9.11 1.39
C ASN A 61 -2.83 8.91 0.48
N LEU A 62 -3.35 7.70 0.47
CA LEU A 62 -4.52 7.30 -0.30
C LEU A 62 -5.66 7.02 0.69
N ASP A 63 -6.46 8.03 0.95
CA ASP A 63 -7.54 7.96 1.95
C ASP A 63 -8.89 8.30 1.31
N PRO A 64 -9.72 7.29 0.99
CA PRO A 64 -11.02 7.52 0.38
C PRO A 64 -12.03 8.18 1.33
N VAL A 65 -11.78 8.15 2.64
CA VAL A 65 -12.67 8.78 3.63
C VAL A 65 -12.43 10.29 3.71
N LEU A 66 -11.17 10.71 3.74
CA LEU A 66 -10.81 12.14 3.85
C LEU A 66 -10.80 12.86 2.50
N CYS A 67 -10.43 12.15 1.43
CA CYS A 67 -10.26 12.77 0.10
C CYS A 67 -11.38 12.46 -0.89
N SER A 68 -12.22 11.51 -0.63
CA SER A 68 -13.21 10.84 -1.48
C SER A 68 -12.63 9.70 -2.32
N PRO A 69 -13.44 8.67 -2.61
CA PRO A 69 -13.02 7.52 -3.42
C PRO A 69 -12.54 7.90 -4.82
N GLU A 70 -13.18 8.87 -5.47
CA GLU A 70 -12.89 9.28 -6.84
C GLU A 70 -11.51 9.94 -7.00
N LEU A 71 -10.99 10.53 -5.92
CA LEU A 71 -9.67 11.15 -5.92
C LEU A 71 -8.53 10.15 -5.71
N VAL A 72 -8.78 8.98 -5.14
CA VAL A 72 -7.73 8.00 -4.81
C VAL A 72 -6.90 7.58 -6.04
N PRO A 73 -7.50 7.18 -7.19
CA PRO A 73 -6.72 6.86 -8.37
C PRO A 73 -5.93 8.06 -8.90
N GLN A 74 -6.49 9.26 -8.81
CA GLN A 74 -5.84 10.50 -9.26
C GLN A 74 -4.63 10.84 -8.39
N LEU A 75 -4.73 10.67 -7.07
CA LEU A 75 -3.62 10.88 -6.14
C LEU A 75 -2.48 9.88 -6.39
N LEU A 76 -2.82 8.61 -6.62
CA LEU A 76 -1.83 7.60 -7.00
C LEU A 76 -1.12 7.97 -8.30
N LEU A 77 -1.87 8.33 -9.34
CA LEU A 77 -1.32 8.76 -10.61
C LEU A 77 -0.44 10.02 -10.46
N ARG A 78 -0.90 11.00 -9.67
CA ARG A 78 -0.11 12.20 -9.37
C ARG A 78 1.22 11.86 -8.71
N GLY A 79 1.23 10.95 -7.73
CA GLY A 79 2.45 10.45 -7.09
C GLY A 79 3.38 9.72 -8.06
N ALA A 80 2.81 9.04 -9.05
CA ALA A 80 3.57 8.31 -10.06
C ALA A 80 4.11 9.21 -11.19
N THR A 81 3.56 10.40 -11.39
CA THR A 81 3.99 11.31 -12.48
C THR A 81 4.89 12.42 -11.99
N VAL A 82 4.83 12.81 -10.73
CA VAL A 82 5.58 13.94 -10.15
C VAL A 82 6.54 13.43 -9.08
N PRO A 83 7.80 13.90 -9.05
CA PRO A 83 8.45 14.91 -9.92
C PRO A 83 8.80 14.40 -11.33
N THR A 84 8.92 13.10 -11.50
CA THR A 84 9.20 12.45 -12.80
C THR A 84 8.34 11.17 -12.91
N PRO A 85 8.07 10.67 -14.12
CA PRO A 85 7.36 9.40 -14.26
C PRO A 85 8.02 8.26 -13.48
N ALA A 86 7.21 7.47 -12.80
CA ALA A 86 7.65 6.27 -12.08
C ALA A 86 7.48 5.03 -12.94
N ASP A 87 8.33 4.04 -12.72
CA ASP A 87 8.25 2.73 -13.36
C ASP A 87 7.26 1.80 -12.68
N VAL A 88 7.09 1.97 -11.37
CA VAL A 88 6.22 1.12 -10.54
C VAL A 88 5.73 1.87 -9.32
N ALA A 89 4.50 1.57 -8.88
CA ALA A 89 3.99 2.03 -7.59
C ALA A 89 3.94 0.90 -6.57
N VAL A 90 4.33 1.21 -5.34
CA VAL A 90 4.19 0.31 -4.19
C VAL A 90 3.33 1.00 -3.14
N ILE A 91 2.21 0.39 -2.82
CA ILE A 91 1.23 0.92 -1.85
C ILE A 91 1.32 0.08 -0.58
N GLU A 92 1.55 0.71 0.55
CA GLU A 92 1.48 0.03 1.84
C GLU A 92 0.07 0.13 2.41
N GLY A 93 -0.53 -1.00 2.75
CA GLY A 93 -1.83 -1.09 3.41
C GLY A 93 -1.79 -0.63 4.86
N VAL A 94 -2.95 -0.52 5.47
CA VAL A 94 -3.16 -0.14 6.88
C VAL A 94 -3.93 -1.24 7.59
N MET A 95 -3.61 -1.52 8.86
CA MET A 95 -4.29 -2.55 9.67
C MET A 95 -4.44 -3.89 8.92
N GLY A 96 -5.55 -4.60 9.07
CA GLY A 96 -5.88 -5.75 8.24
C GLY A 96 -6.43 -5.36 6.87
N LEU A 97 -6.36 -6.28 5.91
CA LEU A 97 -6.75 -6.06 4.52
C LEU A 97 -8.17 -5.45 4.39
N PHE A 98 -9.10 -5.93 5.19
CA PHE A 98 -10.51 -5.49 5.16
C PHE A 98 -10.88 -4.51 6.28
N ASP A 99 -9.90 -4.15 7.14
CA ASP A 99 -10.14 -3.21 8.24
C ASP A 99 -10.25 -1.79 7.69
N GLY A 100 -11.38 -1.18 7.88
CA GLY A 100 -11.70 0.16 7.45
C GLY A 100 -12.51 0.92 8.49
N ARG A 101 -13.29 1.88 8.03
CA ARG A 101 -14.15 2.69 8.88
C ARG A 101 -15.19 1.82 9.58
N VAL A 102 -15.27 1.94 10.91
CA VAL A 102 -16.20 1.18 11.74
C VAL A 102 -17.65 1.44 11.30
N GLY A 103 -18.42 0.36 11.08
CA GLY A 103 -19.81 0.44 10.64
C GLY A 103 -20.02 0.66 9.14
N HIS A 104 -18.98 0.64 8.32
CA HIS A 104 -19.03 0.99 6.89
C HIS A 104 -18.46 -0.09 5.95
N HIS A 105 -18.65 -1.36 6.26
CA HIS A 105 -18.32 -2.51 5.38
C HIS A 105 -16.98 -2.39 4.64
N GLY A 106 -15.90 -2.02 5.35
CA GLY A 106 -14.54 -1.95 4.80
C GLY A 106 -14.21 -0.66 4.04
N GLU A 107 -15.07 0.37 4.08
CA GLU A 107 -14.74 1.70 3.56
C GLU A 107 -13.44 2.21 4.18
N GLY A 108 -12.51 2.67 3.34
CA GLY A 108 -11.19 3.14 3.80
C GLY A 108 -10.16 2.03 4.03
N SER A 109 -10.53 0.75 3.88
CA SER A 109 -9.60 -0.36 4.02
C SER A 109 -8.58 -0.45 2.87
N ALA A 110 -7.53 -1.24 3.08
CA ALA A 110 -6.58 -1.57 2.02
C ALA A 110 -7.27 -2.25 0.82
N ALA A 111 -8.24 -3.13 1.06
CA ALA A 111 -9.04 -3.77 0.01
C ALA A 111 -9.85 -2.74 -0.79
N HIS A 112 -10.43 -1.74 -0.13
CA HIS A 112 -11.15 -0.66 -0.81
C HIS A 112 -10.23 0.14 -1.73
N VAL A 113 -9.04 0.54 -1.25
CA VAL A 113 -8.06 1.26 -2.07
C VAL A 113 -7.56 0.38 -3.22
N ALA A 114 -7.31 -0.90 -2.99
CA ALA A 114 -6.91 -1.84 -4.04
C ALA A 114 -7.97 -1.93 -5.14
N SER A 115 -9.25 -1.99 -4.76
CA SER A 115 -10.39 -2.00 -5.70
C SER A 115 -10.49 -0.70 -6.50
N LEU A 116 -10.41 0.46 -5.82
CA LEU A 116 -10.47 1.79 -6.48
C LEU A 116 -9.34 2.01 -7.48
N THR A 117 -8.19 1.41 -7.25
CA THR A 117 -6.99 1.58 -8.08
C THR A 117 -6.71 0.39 -9.00
N ASP A 118 -7.56 -0.63 -8.98
CA ASP A 118 -7.36 -1.89 -9.72
C ASP A 118 -5.94 -2.46 -9.48
N THR A 119 -5.55 -2.56 -8.21
CA THR A 119 -4.20 -2.93 -7.79
C THR A 119 -4.17 -4.34 -7.22
N PRO A 120 -3.31 -5.24 -7.73
CA PRO A 120 -3.11 -6.56 -7.15
C PRO A 120 -2.55 -6.45 -5.72
N VAL A 121 -2.98 -7.37 -4.86
CA VAL A 121 -2.60 -7.40 -3.43
C VAL A 121 -1.60 -8.52 -3.18
N VAL A 122 -0.51 -8.19 -2.50
CA VAL A 122 0.40 -9.14 -1.86
C VAL A 122 0.08 -9.19 -0.38
N LEU A 123 -0.34 -10.34 0.11
CA LEU A 123 -0.67 -10.54 1.53
C LEU A 123 0.57 -10.97 2.30
N CYS A 124 0.99 -10.15 3.25
CA CYS A 124 2.08 -10.41 4.18
C CYS A 124 1.51 -10.98 5.48
N ALA A 125 1.85 -12.20 5.84
CA ALA A 125 1.37 -12.84 7.05
C ALA A 125 2.54 -13.39 7.87
N ASP A 126 2.59 -13.04 9.15
CA ASP A 126 3.56 -13.61 10.10
C ASP A 126 3.11 -15.00 10.53
N ALA A 127 3.87 -16.01 10.14
CA ALA A 127 3.64 -17.41 10.49
C ALA A 127 4.60 -17.94 11.58
N SER A 128 5.33 -17.05 12.27
CA SER A 128 6.37 -17.44 13.22
C SER A 128 5.86 -18.25 14.41
N ARG A 129 4.58 -18.08 14.77
CA ARG A 129 3.94 -18.76 15.93
C ARG A 129 2.79 -19.66 15.51
N THR A 130 2.74 -20.09 14.27
CA THR A 130 1.67 -20.94 13.73
C THR A 130 2.25 -21.94 12.74
N SER A 131 1.52 -23.00 12.48
CA SER A 131 1.85 -24.00 11.48
C SER A 131 0.73 -24.02 10.43
N ARG A 132 0.06 -25.12 10.25
CA ARG A 132 -1.03 -25.26 9.27
C ARG A 132 -2.22 -24.32 9.50
N THR A 133 -2.40 -23.86 10.74
CA THR A 133 -3.49 -22.92 11.11
C THR A 133 -3.39 -21.58 10.36
N ILE A 134 -2.21 -21.19 9.86
CA ILE A 134 -2.08 -19.98 9.02
C ILE A 134 -3.03 -19.99 7.84
N ALA A 135 -3.35 -21.15 7.30
CA ALA A 135 -4.29 -21.28 6.19
C ALA A 135 -5.68 -20.70 6.51
N ALA A 136 -6.14 -20.86 7.76
CA ALA A 136 -7.42 -20.29 8.20
C ALA A 136 -7.35 -18.74 8.35
N THR A 137 -6.17 -18.21 8.60
CA THR A 137 -5.96 -16.75 8.71
C THR A 137 -5.97 -16.07 7.34
N VAL A 138 -5.47 -16.75 6.32
CA VAL A 138 -5.29 -16.16 4.98
C VAL A 138 -6.30 -16.64 3.94
N ALA A 139 -7.17 -17.57 4.31
CA ALA A 139 -8.19 -18.15 3.44
C ALA A 139 -9.31 -17.16 3.05
#